data_0e3789bb738b24dcc92c72dd619083d2
#
_entry.id   0e3789bb738b24dcc92c72dd619083d2
#
_cell.length_a   1.000
_cell.length_b   1.000
_cell.length_c   1.000
_cell.angle_alpha   90.00
_cell.angle_beta   90.00
_cell.angle_gamma   90.00
#
_symmetry.space_group_name_H-M   'P 1'
#
loop_
_entity.id
_entity.type
_entity.pdbx_description
1 polymer ?
#
loop_
_entity_poly.entity_id
_entity_poly.type
_entity_poly.pdbx_seq_one_letter_code
_entity_poly.pdbx_strand_id
1 'polypeptide(L)'
;VTDVLLTHSYHLHYDRKQTRKMQPYPPLGTLYAAALLRSVGISVALFDTMLNDPEEGFQSALTQHRPRIVVVFEDNFNFLTKMCLTRMREVAYRILETSRRAGATVLVNGSDASDHALDYLQKGFRLVLLGEAEWTLFEAVSQLLKEKEKKDDEALNHVPGLAYLHKDTGELTKTAPRGLMRQLDDLPFPSRDLIDLNQYRDAWKAAHGYFSLNIVASRGCPYRCNWCAKPIYGDSFSVRSAAQVAEEMRQLKCDFGAEHLWFADDIFGLKPKWVRELALEVERLDAAVPFKMQSRVDLMTADNVSALRRAGCAEVWMGAESGSQKILDAMDKGTRVDQIAKARQNLRHEGIRACYFLQFGYPGETWQDIQNTIRLVRDTRPDDIGVSVSYPLPGTKFFDRVRAQLGDKTNWSDSEDLSMMFLGAYTNEFYRALHDALHAQVDSWNSSSAPGAKQESQAHGGPEELWGRVMRLEKTCRNPRATALNTFSEGKVAQLQTPVPATSFYELLDVLRS
;
A
#
# COMPACT_ATOMS: atom_id res chain seq x y z
N VAL A 1 5.39 -32.02 14.75
CA VAL A 1 4.97 -30.85 15.56
C VAL A 1 5.84 -29.68 15.15
N THR A 2 5.22 -28.61 14.73
CA THR A 2 5.88 -27.37 14.31
C THR A 2 5.86 -26.38 15.47
N ASP A 3 6.94 -25.63 15.70
CA ASP A 3 6.93 -24.64 16.77
C ASP A 3 5.99 -23.48 16.46
N VAL A 4 6.07 -22.95 15.23
CA VAL A 4 5.32 -21.77 14.79
C VAL A 4 4.63 -22.01 13.46
N LEU A 5 3.32 -21.73 13.39
CA LEU A 5 2.58 -21.58 12.16
C LEU A 5 2.34 -20.08 11.91
N LEU A 6 2.95 -19.56 10.85
CA LEU A 6 2.70 -18.20 10.38
C LEU A 6 1.53 -18.15 9.41
N THR A 7 0.78 -17.08 9.44
CA THR A 7 -0.30 -16.78 8.49
C THR A 7 -0.53 -15.26 8.43
N HIS A 8 -1.43 -14.81 7.56
CA HIS A 8 -1.89 -13.42 7.46
C HIS A 8 -3.41 -13.40 7.24
N SER A 9 -4.06 -12.25 7.32
CA SER A 9 -5.51 -12.18 7.28
C SER A 9 -6.09 -11.78 5.92
N TYR A 10 -5.26 -11.35 4.96
CA TYR A 10 -5.75 -10.88 3.68
C TYR A 10 -6.05 -12.04 2.72
N HIS A 11 -7.33 -12.10 2.25
CA HIS A 11 -7.80 -13.06 1.24
C HIS A 11 -8.35 -12.31 0.03
N LEU A 12 -7.80 -12.58 -1.15
CA LEU A 12 -8.08 -11.84 -2.39
C LEU A 12 -9.58 -11.81 -2.74
N HIS A 13 -10.28 -12.93 -2.60
CA HIS A 13 -11.68 -13.04 -2.98
C HIS A 13 -12.65 -12.27 -2.06
N TYR A 14 -12.20 -11.79 -0.90
CA TYR A 14 -12.99 -10.89 -0.06
C TYR A 14 -12.92 -9.43 -0.52
N ASP A 15 -12.04 -9.13 -1.49
CA ASP A 15 -11.86 -7.80 -2.07
C ASP A 15 -12.22 -7.82 -3.56
N ARG A 16 -13.43 -7.36 -3.89
CA ARG A 16 -13.96 -7.38 -5.26
C ARG A 16 -13.09 -6.61 -6.25
N LYS A 17 -12.54 -5.48 -5.85
CA LYS A 17 -11.68 -4.66 -6.71
C LYS A 17 -10.38 -5.39 -7.02
N GLN A 18 -9.76 -6.00 -6.02
CA GLN A 18 -8.52 -6.76 -6.23
C GLN A 18 -8.75 -8.09 -6.95
N THR A 19 -9.89 -8.76 -6.70
CA THR A 19 -10.30 -9.94 -7.47
C THR A 19 -10.45 -9.63 -8.97
N ARG A 20 -11.05 -8.48 -9.32
CA ARG A 20 -11.14 -8.05 -10.73
C ARG A 20 -9.77 -7.76 -11.35
N LYS A 21 -8.86 -7.15 -10.59
CA LYS A 21 -7.49 -6.89 -11.03
C LYS A 21 -6.66 -8.15 -11.18
N MET A 22 -6.94 -9.17 -10.39
CA MET A 22 -6.24 -10.46 -10.34
C MET A 22 -4.71 -10.31 -10.36
N GLN A 23 -4.21 -9.52 -9.42
CA GLN A 23 -2.77 -9.30 -9.23
C GLN A 23 -2.32 -9.77 -7.84
N PRO A 24 -2.47 -11.07 -7.50
CA PRO A 24 -2.06 -11.58 -6.21
C PRO A 24 -0.54 -11.57 -6.09
N TYR A 25 -0.05 -11.15 -4.92
CA TYR A 25 1.37 -11.24 -4.58
C TYR A 25 1.56 -12.04 -3.30
N PRO A 26 2.64 -12.84 -3.19
CA PRO A 26 3.00 -13.52 -1.96
C PRO A 26 3.07 -12.57 -0.76
N PRO A 27 2.73 -13.03 0.46
CA PRO A 27 2.74 -12.18 1.67
C PRO A 27 4.18 -11.93 2.14
N LEU A 28 4.84 -10.96 1.54
CA LEU A 28 6.28 -10.73 1.66
C LEU A 28 6.73 -10.48 3.10
N GLY A 29 5.96 -9.71 3.89
CA GLY A 29 6.24 -9.48 5.30
C GLY A 29 6.21 -10.77 6.12
N THR A 30 5.21 -11.62 5.90
CA THR A 30 5.08 -12.93 6.56
C THR A 30 6.22 -13.86 6.16
N LEU A 31 6.66 -13.82 4.90
CA LEU A 31 7.78 -14.62 4.39
C LEU A 31 9.14 -14.19 4.97
N TYR A 32 9.36 -12.88 5.21
CA TYR A 32 10.55 -12.39 5.92
C TYR A 32 10.54 -12.85 7.40
N ALA A 33 9.39 -12.76 8.06
CA ALA A 33 9.24 -13.26 9.44
C ALA A 33 9.55 -14.76 9.53
N ALA A 34 9.06 -15.55 8.59
CA ALA A 34 9.36 -16.97 8.48
C ALA A 34 10.86 -17.22 8.27
N ALA A 35 11.48 -16.48 7.36
CA ALA A 35 12.91 -16.62 7.05
C ALA A 35 13.79 -16.34 8.28
N LEU A 36 13.49 -15.29 9.03
CA LEU A 36 14.22 -14.96 10.25
C LEU A 36 14.08 -16.07 11.30
N LEU A 37 12.88 -16.57 11.59
CA LEU A 37 12.68 -17.64 12.56
C LEU A 37 13.41 -18.93 12.15
N ARG A 38 13.39 -19.29 10.87
CA ARG A 38 14.12 -20.47 10.36
C ARG A 38 15.64 -20.31 10.46
N SER A 39 16.17 -19.11 10.23
CA SER A 39 17.61 -18.85 10.29
C SER A 39 18.20 -19.04 11.71
N VAL A 40 17.35 -18.93 12.72
CA VAL A 40 17.72 -19.16 14.13
C VAL A 40 17.29 -20.53 14.67
N GLY A 41 16.87 -21.44 13.79
CA GLY A 41 16.59 -22.85 14.11
C GLY A 41 15.20 -23.14 14.67
N ILE A 42 14.24 -22.20 14.60
CA ILE A 42 12.84 -22.43 14.97
C ILE A 42 12.13 -23.16 13.83
N SER A 43 11.37 -24.20 14.17
CA SER A 43 10.57 -24.96 13.20
C SER A 43 9.35 -24.15 12.77
N VAL A 44 9.27 -23.80 11.48
CA VAL A 44 8.23 -22.91 10.92
C VAL A 44 7.45 -23.59 9.80
N ALA A 45 6.13 -23.48 9.86
CA ALA A 45 5.23 -23.68 8.74
C ALA A 45 4.51 -22.36 8.41
N LEU A 46 3.96 -22.25 7.22
CA LEU A 46 3.20 -21.09 6.78
C LEU A 46 1.90 -21.54 6.11
N PHE A 47 0.79 -20.91 6.47
CA PHE A 47 -0.47 -20.99 5.75
C PHE A 47 -0.75 -19.65 5.08
N ASP A 48 -0.76 -19.67 3.76
CA ASP A 48 -0.99 -18.48 2.93
C ASP A 48 -2.48 -18.31 2.62
N THR A 49 -3.10 -17.28 3.19
CA THR A 49 -4.53 -16.97 2.98
C THR A 49 -4.81 -16.22 1.68
N MET A 50 -3.80 -15.74 0.94
CA MET A 50 -4.01 -14.91 -0.25
C MET A 50 -4.95 -15.57 -1.27
N LEU A 51 -4.70 -16.82 -1.60
CA LEU A 51 -5.44 -17.60 -2.61
C LEU A 51 -6.09 -18.87 -2.04
N ASN A 52 -5.90 -19.16 -0.75
CA ASN A 52 -6.45 -20.33 -0.09
C ASN A 52 -7.59 -19.93 0.86
N ASP A 53 -8.57 -20.81 1.00
CA ASP A 53 -9.70 -20.59 1.90
C ASP A 53 -9.22 -20.40 3.34
N PRO A 54 -9.53 -19.25 3.98
CA PRO A 54 -9.02 -18.91 5.31
C PRO A 54 -9.68 -19.70 6.44
N GLU A 55 -10.72 -20.47 6.20
CA GLU A 55 -11.42 -21.29 7.21
C GLU A 55 -11.04 -22.76 7.09
N GLU A 56 -11.44 -23.44 6.03
CA GLU A 56 -11.18 -24.88 5.84
C GLU A 56 -9.69 -25.17 5.61
N GLY A 57 -9.03 -24.37 4.78
CA GLY A 57 -7.60 -24.50 4.53
C GLY A 57 -6.76 -24.28 5.77
N PHE A 58 -7.09 -23.26 6.57
CA PHE A 58 -6.38 -22.98 7.81
C PHE A 58 -6.60 -24.06 8.87
N GLN A 59 -7.83 -24.59 9.01
CA GLN A 59 -8.13 -25.73 9.90
C GLN A 59 -7.31 -26.98 9.52
N SER A 60 -7.16 -27.23 8.21
CA SER A 60 -6.33 -28.32 7.70
C SER A 60 -4.85 -28.13 8.05
N ALA A 61 -4.32 -26.91 7.89
CA ALA A 61 -2.95 -26.57 8.26
C ALA A 61 -2.69 -26.74 9.76
N LEU A 62 -3.62 -26.33 10.63
CA LEU A 62 -3.52 -26.56 12.07
C LEU A 62 -3.46 -28.04 12.41
N THR A 63 -4.29 -28.86 11.78
CA THR A 63 -4.33 -30.31 12.01
C THR A 63 -3.03 -30.99 11.56
N GLN A 64 -2.50 -30.57 10.43
CA GLN A 64 -1.27 -31.10 9.84
C GLN A 64 -0.04 -30.74 10.67
N HIS A 65 0.12 -29.46 11.04
CA HIS A 65 1.33 -28.93 11.65
C HIS A 65 1.32 -29.01 13.18
N ARG A 66 0.14 -28.96 13.81
CA ARG A 66 -0.05 -28.97 15.27
C ARG A 66 0.88 -27.97 15.98
N PRO A 67 0.82 -26.68 15.61
CA PRO A 67 1.75 -25.67 16.10
C PRO A 67 1.53 -25.38 17.58
N ARG A 68 2.61 -25.07 18.29
CA ARG A 68 2.52 -24.53 19.67
C ARG A 68 2.08 -23.06 19.65
N ILE A 69 2.54 -22.31 18.63
CA ILE A 69 2.28 -20.88 18.46
C ILE A 69 1.75 -20.64 17.06
N VAL A 70 0.68 -19.87 16.94
CA VAL A 70 0.18 -19.31 15.67
C VAL A 70 0.46 -17.82 15.67
N VAL A 71 0.96 -17.29 14.55
CA VAL A 71 1.22 -15.87 14.39
C VAL A 71 0.49 -15.35 13.16
N VAL A 72 -0.45 -14.43 13.36
CA VAL A 72 -1.01 -13.63 12.30
C VAL A 72 -0.01 -12.48 12.05
N PHE A 73 0.86 -12.66 11.09
CA PHE A 73 1.87 -11.67 10.72
C PHE A 73 1.50 -11.06 9.37
N GLU A 74 0.94 -9.85 9.40
CA GLU A 74 0.41 -9.20 8.20
C GLU A 74 1.52 -8.82 7.21
N ASP A 75 1.18 -8.82 5.92
CA ASP A 75 2.08 -8.33 4.89
C ASP A 75 2.14 -6.80 4.92
N ASN A 76 3.04 -6.26 5.72
CA ASN A 76 3.22 -4.83 5.92
C ASN A 76 3.74 -4.07 4.68
N PHE A 77 4.06 -4.78 3.58
CA PHE A 77 4.38 -4.19 2.28
C PHE A 77 3.15 -4.01 1.39
N ASN A 78 2.05 -4.71 1.69
CA ASN A 78 0.79 -4.51 1.01
C ASN A 78 0.09 -3.24 1.55
N PHE A 79 -0.19 -2.27 0.67
CA PHE A 79 -0.83 -1.02 1.08
C PHE A 79 -2.22 -1.22 1.72
N LEU A 80 -2.92 -2.31 1.41
CA LEU A 80 -4.23 -2.64 1.98
C LEU A 80 -4.17 -2.87 3.48
N THR A 81 -3.04 -3.36 4.00
CA THR A 81 -2.84 -3.51 5.45
C THR A 81 -2.80 -2.16 6.16
N LYS A 82 -2.35 -1.09 5.47
CA LYS A 82 -2.34 0.28 6.01
C LYS A 82 -3.73 0.90 6.08
N MET A 83 -4.68 0.42 5.28
CA MET A 83 -6.07 0.86 5.31
C MET A 83 -6.87 0.23 6.44
N CYS A 84 -6.34 -0.76 7.14
CA CYS A 84 -6.96 -1.42 8.28
C CYS A 84 -8.38 -1.92 7.94
N LEU A 85 -8.49 -2.75 6.91
CA LEU A 85 -9.78 -3.22 6.39
C LEU A 85 -10.53 -4.09 7.42
N THR A 86 -11.82 -3.82 7.60
CA THR A 86 -12.68 -4.55 8.57
C THR A 86 -12.69 -6.06 8.30
N ARG A 87 -12.73 -6.47 7.03
CA ARG A 87 -12.73 -7.90 6.66
C ARG A 87 -11.44 -8.61 7.04
N MET A 88 -10.29 -7.93 6.96
CA MET A 88 -9.03 -8.51 7.44
C MET A 88 -9.06 -8.74 8.95
N ARG A 89 -9.56 -7.78 9.73
CA ARG A 89 -9.73 -7.92 11.19
C ARG A 89 -10.63 -9.09 11.53
N GLU A 90 -11.75 -9.27 10.82
CA GLU A 90 -12.67 -10.40 11.01
C GLU A 90 -11.99 -11.75 10.73
N VAL A 91 -11.18 -11.84 9.66
CA VAL A 91 -10.40 -13.05 9.37
C VAL A 91 -9.37 -13.32 10.47
N ALA A 92 -8.64 -12.29 10.93
CA ALA A 92 -7.69 -12.44 12.03
C ALA A 92 -8.36 -12.98 13.31
N TYR A 93 -9.58 -12.53 13.62
CA TYR A 93 -10.35 -13.03 14.77
C TYR A 93 -10.81 -14.48 14.57
N ARG A 94 -11.22 -14.89 13.36
CA ARG A 94 -11.55 -16.30 13.06
C ARG A 94 -10.31 -17.21 13.18
N ILE A 95 -9.17 -16.77 12.68
CA ILE A 95 -7.88 -17.47 12.85
C ILE A 95 -7.56 -17.65 14.34
N LEU A 96 -7.74 -16.58 15.14
CA LEU A 96 -7.56 -16.64 16.60
C LEU A 96 -8.43 -17.72 17.24
N GLU A 97 -9.75 -17.69 16.99
CA GLU A 97 -10.70 -18.63 17.60
C GLU A 97 -10.38 -20.08 17.24
N THR A 98 -10.08 -20.34 15.96
CA THR A 98 -9.76 -21.69 15.46
C THR A 98 -8.45 -22.19 16.08
N SER A 99 -7.43 -21.35 16.17
CA SER A 99 -6.13 -21.67 16.77
C SER A 99 -6.24 -21.97 18.27
N ARG A 100 -7.04 -21.19 19.00
CA ARG A 100 -7.28 -21.41 20.43
C ARG A 100 -8.01 -22.72 20.71
N ARG A 101 -8.98 -23.10 19.88
CA ARG A 101 -9.66 -24.41 19.98
C ARG A 101 -8.67 -25.57 19.76
N ALA A 102 -7.64 -25.36 18.93
CA ALA A 102 -6.55 -26.31 18.71
C ALA A 102 -5.48 -26.28 19.82
N GLY A 103 -5.61 -25.42 20.83
CA GLY A 103 -4.68 -25.30 21.96
C GLY A 103 -3.42 -24.47 21.69
N ALA A 104 -3.35 -23.74 20.57
CA ALA A 104 -2.21 -22.90 20.24
C ALA A 104 -2.27 -21.52 20.92
N THR A 105 -1.10 -20.98 21.27
CA THR A 105 -0.95 -19.58 21.66
C THR A 105 -0.94 -18.71 20.41
N VAL A 106 -1.68 -17.57 20.41
CA VAL A 106 -1.85 -16.76 19.20
C VAL A 106 -1.28 -15.37 19.39
N LEU A 107 -0.42 -14.96 18.47
CA LEU A 107 0.20 -13.63 18.36
C LEU A 107 -0.31 -12.92 17.13
N VAL A 108 -0.20 -11.58 17.10
CA VAL A 108 -0.55 -10.78 15.92
C VAL A 108 0.44 -9.63 15.70
N ASN A 109 0.74 -9.33 14.43
CA ASN A 109 1.43 -8.13 13.97
C ASN A 109 0.64 -7.52 12.83
N GLY A 110 0.67 -6.21 12.70
CA GLY A 110 0.09 -5.45 11.59
C GLY A 110 -0.27 -4.03 12.00
N SER A 111 -0.58 -3.19 11.02
CA SER A 111 -0.97 -1.79 11.25
C SER A 111 -2.21 -1.68 12.13
N ASP A 112 -3.26 -2.43 11.77
CA ASP A 112 -4.52 -2.42 12.51
C ASP A 112 -4.37 -2.92 13.95
N ALA A 113 -3.62 -4.01 14.14
CA ALA A 113 -3.34 -4.54 15.48
C ALA A 113 -2.48 -3.59 16.32
N SER A 114 -1.57 -2.83 15.70
CA SER A 114 -0.75 -1.82 16.39
C SER A 114 -1.59 -0.63 16.86
N ASP A 115 -2.54 -0.17 16.03
CA ASP A 115 -3.43 0.95 16.33
C ASP A 115 -4.52 0.56 17.36
N HIS A 116 -4.98 -0.69 17.32
CA HIS A 116 -6.07 -1.22 18.15
C HIS A 116 -5.62 -2.37 19.08
N ALA A 117 -4.42 -2.26 19.65
CA ALA A 117 -3.80 -3.35 20.41
C ALA A 117 -4.69 -3.88 21.56
N LEU A 118 -5.41 -2.99 22.26
CA LEU A 118 -6.31 -3.38 23.34
C LEU A 118 -7.46 -4.29 22.84
N ASP A 119 -8.07 -3.94 21.70
CA ASP A 119 -9.19 -4.69 21.12
C ASP A 119 -8.77 -6.12 20.75
N TYR A 120 -7.58 -6.25 20.11
CA TYR A 120 -7.01 -7.55 19.77
C TYR A 120 -6.70 -8.41 21.01
N LEU A 121 -6.11 -7.81 22.03
CA LEU A 121 -5.78 -8.49 23.29
C LEU A 121 -7.05 -8.91 24.05
N GLN A 122 -8.08 -8.07 24.10
CA GLN A 122 -9.36 -8.40 24.71
C GLN A 122 -10.11 -9.51 23.97
N LYS A 123 -9.90 -9.65 22.66
CA LYS A 123 -10.42 -10.81 21.89
C LYS A 123 -9.72 -12.12 22.26
N GLY A 124 -8.48 -12.04 22.76
CA GLY A 124 -7.75 -13.21 23.27
C GLY A 124 -6.42 -13.52 22.58
N PHE A 125 -5.90 -12.60 21.76
CA PHE A 125 -4.50 -12.68 21.35
C PHE A 125 -3.60 -12.56 22.59
N ARG A 126 -2.55 -13.38 22.65
CA ARG A 126 -1.62 -13.34 23.78
C ARG A 126 -0.71 -12.11 23.74
N LEU A 127 -0.22 -11.78 22.54
CA LEU A 127 0.68 -10.65 22.29
C LEU A 127 0.28 -9.93 21.01
N VAL A 128 0.41 -8.60 21.02
CA VAL A 128 0.47 -7.77 19.81
C VAL A 128 1.91 -7.31 19.62
N LEU A 129 2.47 -7.61 18.46
CA LEU A 129 3.81 -7.20 18.04
C LEU A 129 3.71 -5.86 17.34
N LEU A 130 4.29 -4.80 17.92
CA LEU A 130 4.13 -3.43 17.47
C LEU A 130 5.22 -3.02 16.45
N GLY A 131 4.81 -2.33 15.39
CA GLY A 131 5.73 -1.76 14.41
C GLY A 131 6.47 -2.79 13.57
N GLU A 132 7.75 -2.55 13.26
CA GLU A 132 8.66 -3.45 12.56
C GLU A 132 9.02 -4.62 13.48
N ALA A 133 8.43 -5.78 13.25
CA ALA A 133 8.29 -6.77 14.31
C ALA A 133 9.04 -8.09 14.10
N GLU A 134 9.88 -8.25 13.09
CA GLU A 134 10.57 -9.53 12.84
C GLU A 134 11.44 -9.93 14.04
N TRP A 135 12.26 -9.01 14.57
CA TRP A 135 13.08 -9.29 15.76
C TRP A 135 12.24 -9.40 17.05
N THR A 136 11.17 -8.61 17.18
CA THR A 136 10.21 -8.74 18.28
C THR A 136 9.56 -10.12 18.28
N LEU A 137 9.18 -10.61 17.09
CA LEU A 137 8.63 -11.95 16.91
C LEU A 137 9.62 -13.02 17.36
N PHE A 138 10.87 -12.94 16.89
CA PHE A 138 11.91 -13.91 17.28
C PHE A 138 12.10 -13.96 18.80
N GLU A 139 12.26 -12.82 19.45
CA GLU A 139 12.47 -12.75 20.90
C GLU A 139 11.24 -13.24 21.67
N ALA A 140 10.02 -12.82 21.28
CA ALA A 140 8.78 -13.26 21.90
C ALA A 140 8.57 -14.78 21.78
N VAL A 141 8.74 -15.33 20.56
CA VAL A 141 8.62 -16.77 20.31
C VAL A 141 9.67 -17.53 21.10
N SER A 142 10.91 -17.04 21.16
CA SER A 142 11.98 -17.69 21.92
C SER A 142 11.67 -17.76 23.42
N GLN A 143 11.04 -16.74 23.99
CA GLN A 143 10.59 -16.79 25.38
C GLN A 143 9.43 -17.79 25.57
N LEU A 144 8.39 -17.69 24.73
CA LEU A 144 7.23 -18.57 24.81
C LEU A 144 7.56 -20.05 24.60
N LEU A 145 8.56 -20.38 23.80
CA LEU A 145 9.00 -21.77 23.59
C LEU A 145 9.80 -22.35 24.79
N LYS A 146 10.49 -21.51 25.56
CA LYS A 146 11.23 -21.89 26.77
C LYS A 146 10.30 -22.15 27.96
N GLU A 147 9.16 -21.51 28.00
CA GLU A 147 8.21 -21.63 29.11
C GLU A 147 7.57 -23.02 29.11
N LYS A 148 7.94 -23.88 30.10
CA LYS A 148 7.33 -25.19 30.25
C LYS A 148 6.01 -25.20 31.04
N GLU A 149 5.74 -24.21 31.90
CA GLU A 149 4.53 -24.21 32.75
C GLU A 149 4.08 -22.86 33.35
N LYS A 150 4.85 -21.78 33.24
CA LYS A 150 4.44 -20.47 33.79
C LYS A 150 4.43 -19.43 32.68
N LYS A 151 3.26 -18.81 32.45
CA LYS A 151 3.11 -17.58 31.68
C LYS A 151 3.79 -16.44 32.48
N ASP A 152 5.09 -16.28 32.29
CA ASP A 152 5.87 -15.28 33.00
C ASP A 152 5.89 -13.98 32.19
N ASP A 153 5.07 -13.02 32.63
CA ASP A 153 5.03 -11.69 31.98
C ASP A 153 6.34 -10.92 32.24
N GLU A 154 7.12 -11.29 33.27
CA GLU A 154 8.38 -10.62 33.58
C GLU A 154 9.42 -10.80 32.46
N ALA A 155 9.52 -11.99 31.89
CA ALA A 155 10.40 -12.24 30.75
C ALA A 155 10.02 -11.44 29.50
N LEU A 156 8.72 -11.20 29.29
CA LEU A 156 8.21 -10.41 28.16
C LEU A 156 8.49 -8.91 28.30
N ASN A 157 8.62 -8.39 29.52
CA ASN A 157 8.93 -6.97 29.76
C ASN A 157 10.25 -6.52 29.12
N HIS A 158 11.18 -7.45 28.92
CA HIS A 158 12.48 -7.19 28.31
C HIS A 158 12.48 -7.26 26.78
N VAL A 159 11.38 -7.70 26.15
CA VAL A 159 11.24 -7.76 24.69
C VAL A 159 10.66 -6.44 24.18
N PRO A 160 11.43 -5.63 23.44
CA PRO A 160 10.91 -4.35 22.91
C PRO A 160 9.84 -4.59 21.84
N GLY A 161 8.85 -3.67 21.78
CA GLY A 161 7.82 -3.67 20.73
C GLY A 161 6.67 -4.65 20.99
N LEU A 162 6.36 -4.97 22.24
CA LEU A 162 5.20 -5.78 22.61
C LEU A 162 4.07 -4.96 23.24
N ALA A 163 2.85 -5.44 23.04
CA ALA A 163 1.71 -5.10 23.88
C ALA A 163 1.03 -6.40 24.34
N TYR A 164 0.59 -6.44 25.62
CA TYR A 164 -0.13 -7.56 26.21
C TYR A 164 -0.99 -7.10 27.39
N LEU A 165 -1.94 -7.94 27.82
CA LEU A 165 -2.66 -7.71 29.07
C LEU A 165 -1.89 -8.34 30.23
N HIS A 166 -1.57 -7.52 31.25
CA HIS A 166 -0.90 -8.01 32.45
C HIS A 166 -1.77 -9.06 33.16
N LYS A 167 -1.18 -10.19 33.50
CA LYS A 167 -1.90 -11.37 33.96
C LYS A 167 -2.75 -11.13 35.22
N ASP A 168 -2.21 -10.36 36.18
CA ASP A 168 -2.86 -10.17 37.46
C ASP A 168 -3.82 -8.98 37.47
N THR A 169 -3.53 -7.90 36.72
CA THR A 169 -4.34 -6.68 36.71
C THR A 169 -5.29 -6.60 35.52
N GLY A 170 -5.03 -7.33 34.43
CA GLY A 170 -5.76 -7.20 33.17
C GLY A 170 -5.50 -5.88 32.43
N GLU A 171 -4.57 -5.07 32.89
CA GLU A 171 -4.23 -3.79 32.28
C GLU A 171 -3.35 -3.96 31.04
N LEU A 172 -3.53 -3.05 30.07
CA LEU A 172 -2.69 -3.00 28.88
C LEU A 172 -1.27 -2.56 29.25
N THR A 173 -0.31 -3.44 29.03
CA THR A 173 1.12 -3.16 29.13
C THR A 173 1.73 -3.04 27.75
N LYS A 174 2.51 -1.99 27.52
CA LYS A 174 3.36 -1.83 26.33
C LYS A 174 4.81 -1.75 26.77
N THR A 175 5.65 -2.58 26.18
CA THR A 175 7.09 -2.55 26.43
C THR A 175 7.76 -1.37 25.70
N ALA A 176 9.04 -1.14 25.93
CA ALA A 176 9.79 -0.12 25.21
C ALA A 176 9.64 -0.29 23.69
N PRO A 177 9.50 0.79 22.91
CA PRO A 177 9.41 0.66 21.46
C PRO A 177 10.70 0.08 20.90
N ARG A 178 10.57 -0.79 19.88
CA ARG A 178 11.72 -1.29 19.14
C ARG A 178 12.18 -0.23 18.13
N GLY A 179 13.47 0.04 18.09
CA GLY A 179 14.07 0.84 17.02
C GLY A 179 13.94 0.16 15.66
N LEU A 180 13.78 0.95 14.60
CA LEU A 180 13.68 0.44 13.23
C LEU A 180 15.01 -0.17 12.78
N MET A 181 14.92 -1.24 12.00
CA MET A 181 16.08 -1.93 11.42
C MET A 181 16.79 -1.03 10.41
N ARG A 182 18.06 -0.80 10.64
CA ARG A 182 18.88 0.05 9.77
C ARG A 182 19.65 -0.74 8.74
N GLN A 183 20.06 -1.97 9.09
CA GLN A 183 20.79 -2.90 8.23
C GLN A 183 19.86 -4.00 7.74
N LEU A 184 19.19 -3.73 6.61
CA LEU A 184 18.19 -4.67 6.08
C LEU A 184 18.83 -5.92 5.48
N ASP A 185 20.12 -5.87 5.17
CA ASP A 185 20.90 -7.00 4.66
C ASP A 185 21.11 -8.10 5.73
N ASP A 186 20.88 -7.80 7.01
CA ASP A 186 20.90 -8.80 8.09
C ASP A 186 19.70 -9.76 8.03
N LEU A 187 18.64 -9.40 7.30
CA LEU A 187 17.51 -10.30 7.08
C LEU A 187 17.82 -11.32 5.99
N PRO A 188 17.51 -12.60 6.22
CA PRO A 188 17.54 -13.59 5.16
C PRO A 188 16.55 -13.24 4.04
N PHE A 189 16.76 -13.79 2.85
CA PHE A 189 15.76 -13.70 1.79
C PHE A 189 14.43 -14.36 2.22
N PRO A 190 13.28 -13.85 1.74
CA PRO A 190 11.97 -14.39 2.10
C PRO A 190 11.86 -15.89 1.82
N SER A 191 11.29 -16.65 2.75
CA SER A 191 11.10 -18.10 2.64
C SER A 191 9.98 -18.46 1.65
N ARG A 192 10.18 -18.19 0.36
CA ARG A 192 9.18 -18.45 -0.70
C ARG A 192 8.92 -19.93 -0.94
N ASP A 193 9.78 -20.81 -0.45
CA ASP A 193 9.61 -22.26 -0.46
C ASP A 193 8.48 -22.75 0.47
N LEU A 194 7.97 -21.91 1.37
CA LEU A 194 6.87 -22.24 2.29
C LEU A 194 5.48 -22.04 1.68
N ILE A 195 5.37 -21.52 0.48
CA ILE A 195 4.09 -21.28 -0.21
C ILE A 195 4.08 -21.93 -1.60
N ASP A 196 2.88 -22.21 -2.11
CA ASP A 196 2.71 -22.74 -3.46
C ASP A 196 2.70 -21.60 -4.50
N LEU A 197 3.87 -21.30 -5.05
CA LEU A 197 4.03 -20.28 -6.09
C LEU A 197 3.34 -20.64 -7.41
N ASN A 198 2.94 -21.91 -7.64
CA ASN A 198 2.22 -22.28 -8.88
C ASN A 198 0.83 -21.64 -8.89
N GLN A 199 0.13 -21.56 -7.75
CA GLN A 199 -1.16 -20.87 -7.66
C GLN A 199 -1.05 -19.40 -8.10
N TYR A 200 0.01 -18.72 -7.72
CA TYR A 200 0.28 -17.34 -8.14
C TYR A 200 0.59 -17.26 -9.63
N ARG A 201 1.45 -18.16 -10.11
CA ARG A 201 1.82 -18.24 -11.55
C ARG A 201 0.60 -18.44 -12.42
N ASP A 202 -0.27 -19.38 -12.04
CA ASP A 202 -1.47 -19.70 -12.81
C ASP A 202 -2.46 -18.53 -12.82
N ALA A 203 -2.69 -17.88 -11.68
CA ALA A 203 -3.54 -16.71 -11.59
C ALA A 203 -3.00 -15.54 -12.45
N TRP A 204 -1.70 -15.24 -12.35
CA TRP A 204 -1.07 -14.19 -13.16
C TRP A 204 -1.09 -14.49 -14.65
N LYS A 205 -0.74 -15.71 -15.06
CA LYS A 205 -0.74 -16.10 -16.48
C LYS A 205 -2.13 -16.12 -17.08
N ALA A 206 -3.13 -16.58 -16.33
CA ALA A 206 -4.52 -16.58 -16.79
C ALA A 206 -5.06 -15.15 -16.98
N ALA A 207 -4.72 -14.20 -16.09
CA ALA A 207 -5.24 -12.85 -16.14
C ALA A 207 -4.41 -11.90 -17.03
N HIS A 208 -3.08 -12.04 -17.04
CA HIS A 208 -2.15 -11.06 -17.61
C HIS A 208 -1.19 -11.62 -18.67
N GLY A 209 -1.08 -12.94 -18.82
CA GLY A 209 -0.19 -13.59 -19.78
C GLY A 209 1.27 -13.71 -19.32
N TYR A 210 1.63 -13.20 -18.13
CA TYR A 210 2.97 -13.29 -17.55
C TYR A 210 2.89 -13.57 -16.05
N PHE A 211 4.02 -13.97 -15.43
CA PHE A 211 4.13 -14.21 -13.99
C PHE A 211 4.87 -13.09 -13.28
N SER A 212 4.24 -12.45 -12.30
CA SER A 212 4.84 -11.39 -11.50
C SER A 212 5.02 -11.79 -10.04
N LEU A 213 6.18 -11.45 -9.46
CA LEU A 213 6.48 -11.58 -8.04
C LEU A 213 6.81 -10.23 -7.40
N ASN A 214 6.64 -10.14 -6.10
CA ASN A 214 7.03 -8.97 -5.34
C ASN A 214 8.43 -9.10 -4.73
N ILE A 215 9.06 -7.94 -4.56
CA ILE A 215 10.36 -7.75 -3.91
C ILE A 215 10.32 -6.41 -3.18
N VAL A 216 11.19 -6.22 -2.19
CA VAL A 216 11.37 -4.95 -1.52
C VAL A 216 12.85 -4.60 -1.41
N ALA A 217 13.20 -3.38 -1.76
CA ALA A 217 14.56 -2.86 -1.65
C ALA A 217 14.73 -1.97 -0.41
N SER A 218 13.66 -1.30 0.04
CA SER A 218 13.73 -0.34 1.14
C SER A 218 12.50 -0.39 2.04
N ARG A 219 12.62 0.17 3.23
CA ARG A 219 11.54 0.30 4.22
C ARG A 219 11.43 1.75 4.66
N GLY A 220 10.17 2.23 4.73
CA GLY A 220 9.81 3.55 5.18
C GLY A 220 10.06 4.66 4.17
N CYS A 221 9.61 5.86 4.51
CA CYS A 221 9.68 7.04 3.66
C CYS A 221 9.95 8.27 4.54
N PRO A 222 11.06 9.04 4.30
CA PRO A 222 11.44 10.15 5.16
C PRO A 222 10.60 11.41 4.93
N TYR A 223 9.79 11.43 3.89
CA TYR A 223 8.90 12.57 3.62
C TYR A 223 7.73 12.60 4.59
N ARG A 224 7.25 13.80 4.91
CA ARG A 224 6.23 14.04 5.94
C ARG A 224 4.94 14.58 5.37
N CYS A 225 4.48 14.00 4.25
CA CYS A 225 3.16 14.30 3.71
C CYS A 225 2.10 14.08 4.80
N ASN A 226 1.26 15.07 5.08
CA ASN A 226 0.44 15.09 6.30
C ASN A 226 -0.75 14.11 6.28
N TRP A 227 -1.02 13.48 5.16
CA TRP A 227 -2.07 12.49 4.95
C TRP A 227 -1.54 11.04 4.89
N CYS A 228 -0.23 10.86 4.68
CA CYS A 228 0.37 9.56 4.46
C CYS A 228 0.67 8.85 5.78
N ALA A 229 -0.06 7.77 6.06
CA ALA A 229 0.25 6.90 7.18
C ALA A 229 1.44 5.99 6.87
N LYS A 230 2.33 5.86 7.84
CA LYS A 230 3.49 4.96 7.80
C LYS A 230 3.55 4.19 9.12
N PRO A 231 2.53 3.37 9.41
CA PRO A 231 2.31 2.84 10.75
C PRO A 231 3.41 1.89 11.22
N ILE A 232 4.10 1.23 10.29
CA ILE A 232 5.11 0.22 10.62
C ILE A 232 6.52 0.82 10.59
N TYR A 233 6.89 1.54 9.52
CA TYR A 233 8.26 1.98 9.29
C TYR A 233 8.49 3.47 9.58
N GLY A 234 7.45 4.24 9.89
CA GLY A 234 7.54 5.65 10.27
C GLY A 234 8.22 6.56 9.25
N ASP A 235 8.78 7.67 9.76
CA ASP A 235 9.47 8.70 8.97
C ASP A 235 10.95 8.39 8.73
N SER A 236 11.38 7.15 8.86
CA SER A 236 12.74 6.72 8.58
C SER A 236 12.85 6.13 7.18
N PHE A 237 14.09 5.87 6.76
CA PHE A 237 14.38 5.19 5.51
C PHE A 237 15.59 4.28 5.69
N SER A 238 15.41 3.02 5.46
CA SER A 238 16.47 2.01 5.39
C SER A 238 16.42 1.33 4.03
N VAL A 239 17.58 1.02 3.46
CA VAL A 239 17.70 0.40 2.13
C VAL A 239 18.71 -0.72 2.16
N ARG A 240 18.38 -1.83 1.50
CA ARG A 240 19.29 -2.98 1.28
C ARG A 240 20.42 -2.58 0.35
N SER A 241 21.55 -3.26 0.40
CA SER A 241 22.59 -3.07 -0.59
C SER A 241 22.09 -3.39 -2.01
N ALA A 242 22.62 -2.67 -2.99
CA ALA A 242 22.30 -2.91 -4.39
C ALA A 242 22.64 -4.34 -4.81
N ALA A 243 23.75 -4.88 -4.30
CA ALA A 243 24.19 -6.25 -4.56
C ALA A 243 23.17 -7.29 -4.06
N GLN A 244 22.64 -7.12 -2.83
CA GLN A 244 21.67 -8.05 -2.27
C GLN A 244 20.33 -8.00 -3.00
N VAL A 245 19.89 -6.81 -3.42
CA VAL A 245 18.66 -6.65 -4.21
C VAL A 245 18.82 -7.29 -5.60
N ALA A 246 19.95 -7.05 -6.27
CA ALA A 246 20.23 -7.65 -7.58
C ALA A 246 20.33 -9.19 -7.50
N GLU A 247 20.91 -9.74 -6.43
CA GLU A 247 20.94 -11.18 -6.20
C GLU A 247 19.54 -11.77 -5.99
N GLU A 248 18.66 -11.11 -5.23
CA GLU A 248 17.28 -11.56 -5.10
C GLU A 248 16.52 -11.46 -6.44
N MET A 249 16.76 -10.39 -7.24
CA MET A 249 16.20 -10.30 -8.60
C MET A 249 16.64 -11.48 -9.46
N ARG A 250 17.93 -11.86 -9.39
CA ARG A 250 18.47 -13.04 -10.10
C ARG A 250 17.76 -14.32 -9.68
N GLN A 251 17.58 -14.53 -8.37
CA GLN A 251 16.86 -15.70 -7.86
C GLN A 251 15.39 -15.71 -8.33
N LEU A 252 14.72 -14.57 -8.26
CA LEU A 252 13.33 -14.45 -8.72
C LEU A 252 13.20 -14.80 -10.21
N LYS A 253 14.14 -14.34 -11.04
CA LYS A 253 14.23 -14.66 -12.47
C LYS A 253 14.52 -16.14 -12.73
N CYS A 254 15.62 -16.63 -12.14
CA CYS A 254 16.20 -17.93 -12.53
C CYS A 254 15.58 -19.10 -11.78
N ASP A 255 15.38 -18.96 -10.47
CA ASP A 255 14.95 -20.06 -9.61
C ASP A 255 13.42 -20.15 -9.50
N PHE A 256 12.73 -19.00 -9.52
CA PHE A 256 11.26 -18.95 -9.41
C PHE A 256 10.55 -18.65 -10.73
N GLY A 257 11.27 -18.27 -11.80
CA GLY A 257 10.72 -18.04 -13.13
C GLY A 257 9.84 -16.80 -13.23
N ALA A 258 10.14 -15.75 -12.46
CA ALA A 258 9.44 -14.47 -12.55
C ALA A 258 9.74 -13.78 -13.90
N GLU A 259 8.71 -13.34 -14.58
CA GLU A 259 8.78 -12.62 -15.86
C GLU A 259 8.59 -11.11 -15.66
N HIS A 260 8.13 -10.73 -14.46
CA HIS A 260 7.93 -9.35 -14.04
C HIS A 260 8.09 -9.25 -12.51
N LEU A 261 8.54 -8.08 -12.01
CA LEU A 261 8.64 -7.82 -10.58
C LEU A 261 7.83 -6.58 -10.18
N TRP A 262 7.34 -6.59 -8.94
CA TRP A 262 6.81 -5.42 -8.29
C TRP A 262 7.67 -5.06 -7.08
N PHE A 263 8.32 -3.90 -7.11
CA PHE A 263 8.96 -3.33 -5.93
C PHE A 263 7.89 -2.71 -5.02
N ALA A 264 7.67 -3.37 -3.88
CA ALA A 264 6.64 -3.00 -2.90
C ALA A 264 7.11 -1.93 -1.88
N ASP A 265 8.13 -1.17 -2.23
CA ASP A 265 8.70 -0.10 -1.42
C ASP A 265 7.69 1.05 -1.20
N ASP A 266 7.71 1.70 -0.05
CA ASP A 266 6.98 2.95 0.17
C ASP A 266 7.46 4.06 -0.77
N ILE A 267 8.75 4.05 -1.10
CA ILE A 267 9.41 4.95 -2.03
C ILE A 267 10.67 4.31 -2.61
N PHE A 268 10.65 3.96 -3.88
CA PHE A 268 11.81 3.38 -4.55
C PHE A 268 12.73 4.49 -5.12
N GLY A 269 14.03 4.24 -5.08
CA GLY A 269 15.01 5.09 -5.77
C GLY A 269 15.28 6.43 -5.10
N LEU A 270 15.06 6.55 -3.79
CA LEU A 270 15.31 7.79 -3.03
C LEU A 270 16.77 8.29 -3.14
N LYS A 271 17.73 7.37 -3.24
CA LYS A 271 19.15 7.69 -3.37
C LYS A 271 19.65 7.42 -4.79
N PRO A 272 19.86 8.43 -5.65
CA PRO A 272 20.29 8.23 -7.04
C PRO A 272 21.60 7.43 -7.20
N LYS A 273 22.54 7.57 -6.25
CA LYS A 273 23.76 6.77 -6.23
C LYS A 273 23.44 5.28 -6.11
N TRP A 274 22.56 4.91 -5.21
CA TRP A 274 22.13 3.53 -5.00
C TRP A 274 21.43 2.95 -6.25
N VAL A 275 20.62 3.75 -6.96
CA VAL A 275 19.97 3.30 -8.21
C VAL A 275 21.00 2.98 -9.30
N ARG A 276 22.05 3.80 -9.41
CA ARG A 276 23.16 3.52 -10.34
C ARG A 276 23.91 2.25 -9.95
N GLU A 277 24.17 2.04 -8.66
CA GLU A 277 24.79 0.83 -8.14
C GLU A 277 23.92 -0.40 -8.44
N LEU A 278 22.59 -0.30 -8.25
CA LEU A 278 21.66 -1.38 -8.59
C LEU A 278 21.73 -1.72 -10.08
N ALA A 279 21.73 -0.72 -10.97
CA ALA A 279 21.83 -0.96 -12.40
C ALA A 279 23.10 -1.74 -12.78
N LEU A 280 24.23 -1.38 -12.17
CA LEU A 280 25.51 -2.08 -12.40
C LEU A 280 25.48 -3.53 -11.88
N GLU A 281 24.91 -3.76 -10.70
CA GLU A 281 24.81 -5.11 -10.12
C GLU A 281 23.85 -6.00 -10.91
N VAL A 282 22.72 -5.44 -11.36
CA VAL A 282 21.74 -6.14 -12.21
C VAL A 282 22.36 -6.55 -13.55
N GLU A 283 23.14 -5.65 -14.18
CA GLU A 283 23.88 -5.97 -15.40
C GLU A 283 24.97 -7.04 -15.15
N ARG A 284 25.72 -6.91 -14.06
CA ARG A 284 26.78 -7.87 -13.69
C ARG A 284 26.25 -9.29 -13.48
N LEU A 285 25.05 -9.43 -12.90
CA LEU A 285 24.45 -10.72 -12.57
C LEU A 285 23.49 -11.25 -13.67
N ASP A 286 23.33 -10.53 -14.76
CA ASP A 286 22.24 -10.78 -15.75
C ASP A 286 20.88 -10.96 -15.09
N ALA A 287 20.61 -10.14 -14.07
CA ALA A 287 19.42 -10.23 -13.23
C ALA A 287 18.24 -9.38 -13.74
N ALA A 288 18.38 -8.75 -14.90
CA ALA A 288 17.34 -7.86 -15.43
C ALA A 288 16.02 -8.62 -15.66
N VAL A 289 14.97 -8.11 -15.03
CA VAL A 289 13.56 -8.51 -15.20
C VAL A 289 12.75 -7.22 -15.28
N PRO A 290 11.80 -7.09 -16.22
CA PRO A 290 10.91 -5.94 -16.22
C PRO A 290 10.26 -5.76 -14.85
N PHE A 291 10.28 -4.51 -14.33
CA PHE A 291 9.64 -4.27 -13.04
C PHE A 291 8.83 -2.97 -13.01
N LYS A 292 7.82 -2.96 -12.13
CA LYS A 292 7.09 -1.76 -11.72
C LYS A 292 7.49 -1.35 -10.31
N MET A 293 7.46 -0.05 -10.04
CA MET A 293 7.75 0.52 -8.72
C MET A 293 6.95 1.79 -8.47
N GLN A 294 6.91 2.24 -7.22
CA GLN A 294 6.31 3.53 -6.88
C GLN A 294 7.35 4.50 -6.33
N SER A 295 7.20 5.78 -6.70
CA SER A 295 8.15 6.81 -6.35
C SER A 295 7.52 8.22 -6.35
N ARG A 296 8.36 9.22 -6.11
CA ARG A 296 8.00 10.64 -6.19
C ARG A 296 8.43 11.24 -7.51
N VAL A 297 7.70 12.23 -7.96
CA VAL A 297 7.96 12.94 -9.23
C VAL A 297 9.31 13.65 -9.24
N ASP A 298 9.74 14.23 -8.12
CA ASP A 298 11.00 14.94 -7.97
C ASP A 298 12.24 14.03 -8.00
N LEU A 299 12.07 12.72 -7.85
CA LEU A 299 13.13 11.72 -8.00
C LEU A 299 13.31 11.24 -9.46
N MET A 300 12.39 11.56 -10.36
CA MET A 300 12.44 11.14 -11.77
C MET A 300 13.27 12.12 -12.61
N THR A 301 14.50 12.40 -12.17
CA THR A 301 15.49 13.16 -12.96
C THR A 301 15.99 12.32 -14.14
N ALA A 302 16.51 12.95 -15.20
CA ALA A 302 16.98 12.24 -16.39
C ALA A 302 18.01 11.15 -16.05
N ASP A 303 19.02 11.47 -15.23
CA ASP A 303 20.07 10.52 -14.81
C ASP A 303 19.50 9.34 -14.01
N ASN A 304 18.57 9.61 -13.11
CA ASN A 304 17.95 8.56 -12.29
C ASN A 304 17.08 7.64 -13.14
N VAL A 305 16.30 8.22 -14.06
CA VAL A 305 15.44 7.47 -14.98
C VAL A 305 16.26 6.59 -15.93
N SER A 306 17.39 7.09 -16.45
CA SER A 306 18.31 6.30 -17.27
C SER A 306 18.90 5.11 -16.49
N ALA A 307 19.32 5.31 -15.24
CA ALA A 307 19.77 4.22 -14.38
C ALA A 307 18.65 3.20 -14.06
N LEU A 308 17.41 3.68 -13.82
CA LEU A 308 16.24 2.82 -13.64
C LEU A 308 15.97 1.95 -14.88
N ARG A 309 16.07 2.53 -16.09
CA ARG A 309 15.90 1.79 -17.33
C ARG A 309 16.92 0.65 -17.47
N ARG A 310 18.19 0.92 -17.16
CA ARG A 310 19.27 -0.08 -17.17
C ARG A 310 19.03 -1.20 -16.15
N ALA A 311 18.45 -0.87 -14.99
CA ALA A 311 18.07 -1.85 -13.97
C ALA A 311 16.85 -2.73 -14.38
N GLY A 312 16.18 -2.41 -15.48
CA GLY A 312 15.00 -3.15 -15.95
C GLY A 312 13.65 -2.49 -15.63
N CYS A 313 13.62 -1.24 -15.13
CA CYS A 313 12.37 -0.55 -14.83
C CYS A 313 11.52 -0.40 -16.10
N ALA A 314 10.29 -0.88 -16.05
CA ALA A 314 9.32 -0.80 -17.14
C ALA A 314 8.16 0.15 -16.84
N GLU A 315 7.84 0.36 -15.56
CA GLU A 315 6.70 1.16 -15.15
C GLU A 315 6.94 1.85 -13.81
N VAL A 316 6.59 3.13 -13.73
CA VAL A 316 6.69 3.95 -12.51
C VAL A 316 5.34 4.54 -12.15
N TRP A 317 4.86 4.21 -10.96
CA TRP A 317 3.71 4.83 -10.32
C TRP A 317 4.16 6.02 -9.48
N MET A 318 3.78 7.23 -9.87
CA MET A 318 4.20 8.46 -9.20
C MET A 318 3.07 9.08 -8.40
N GLY A 319 3.38 9.48 -7.16
CA GLY A 319 2.48 10.31 -6.36
C GLY A 319 2.36 11.72 -6.94
N ALA A 320 1.54 11.89 -7.99
CA ALA A 320 1.21 13.20 -8.56
C ALA A 320 0.21 13.96 -7.67
N GLU A 321 -0.73 13.25 -7.09
CA GLU A 321 -1.81 13.66 -6.18
C GLU A 321 -2.76 14.71 -6.79
N SER A 322 -2.29 15.90 -7.16
CA SER A 322 -3.12 17.00 -7.67
C SER A 322 -2.38 17.84 -8.72
N GLY A 323 -3.12 18.38 -9.67
CA GLY A 323 -2.66 19.43 -10.60
C GLY A 323 -2.74 20.84 -10.01
N SER A 324 -3.14 20.98 -8.75
CA SER A 324 -3.19 22.25 -8.04
C SER A 324 -2.04 22.38 -7.05
N GLN A 325 -1.18 23.40 -7.21
CA GLN A 325 -0.10 23.67 -6.27
C GLN A 325 -0.63 23.94 -4.86
N LYS A 326 -1.76 24.66 -4.75
CA LYS A 326 -2.45 24.91 -3.48
C LYS A 326 -2.74 23.61 -2.73
N ILE A 327 -3.21 22.57 -3.42
CA ILE A 327 -3.53 21.27 -2.80
C ILE A 327 -2.25 20.50 -2.45
N LEU A 328 -1.24 20.50 -3.32
CA LEU A 328 0.06 19.88 -3.00
C LEU A 328 0.70 20.49 -1.76
N ASP A 329 0.63 21.83 -1.62
CA ASP A 329 1.14 22.55 -0.46
C ASP A 329 0.31 22.24 0.80
N ALA A 330 -1.02 22.20 0.69
CA ALA A 330 -1.91 21.83 1.79
C ALA A 330 -1.69 20.39 2.30
N MET A 331 -1.22 19.49 1.43
CA MET A 331 -0.85 18.11 1.74
C MET A 331 0.57 17.96 2.35
N ASP A 332 1.34 19.02 2.47
CA ASP A 332 2.77 18.98 2.79
C ASP A 332 3.55 18.02 1.83
N LYS A 333 3.11 17.95 0.55
CA LYS A 333 3.72 17.03 -0.43
C LYS A 333 5.15 17.42 -0.77
N GLY A 334 5.45 18.72 -0.78
CA GLY A 334 6.79 19.26 -1.07
C GLY A 334 7.23 19.04 -2.53
N THR A 335 6.29 18.85 -3.46
CA THR A 335 6.52 18.77 -4.90
C THR A 335 5.81 19.90 -5.63
N ARG A 336 6.23 20.18 -6.85
CA ARG A 336 5.63 21.19 -7.71
C ARG A 336 4.95 20.54 -8.91
N VAL A 337 3.88 21.18 -9.40
CA VAL A 337 3.10 20.68 -10.54
C VAL A 337 3.98 20.53 -11.80
N ASP A 338 4.89 21.48 -12.06
CA ASP A 338 5.82 21.39 -13.19
C ASP A 338 6.77 20.19 -13.14
N GLN A 339 7.11 19.71 -11.95
CA GLN A 339 7.93 18.50 -11.78
C GLN A 339 7.20 17.25 -12.26
N ILE A 340 5.86 17.20 -12.17
CA ILE A 340 5.06 16.05 -12.65
C ILE A 340 5.22 15.92 -14.17
N ALA A 341 5.04 17.04 -14.91
CA ALA A 341 5.22 17.05 -16.35
C ALA A 341 6.65 16.69 -16.76
N LYS A 342 7.66 17.22 -16.05
CA LYS A 342 9.07 16.92 -16.31
C LYS A 342 9.39 15.44 -16.07
N ALA A 343 8.91 14.86 -14.97
CA ALA A 343 9.06 13.45 -14.67
C ALA A 343 8.46 12.57 -15.79
N ARG A 344 7.24 12.91 -16.24
CA ARG A 344 6.60 12.20 -17.36
C ARG A 344 7.44 12.25 -18.65
N GLN A 345 8.02 13.41 -18.98
CA GLN A 345 8.90 13.57 -20.14
C GLN A 345 10.15 12.69 -20.03
N ASN A 346 10.83 12.69 -18.88
CA ASN A 346 12.03 11.90 -18.65
C ASN A 346 11.74 10.39 -18.78
N LEU A 347 10.65 9.90 -18.17
CA LEU A 347 10.24 8.51 -18.26
C LEU A 347 9.89 8.10 -19.70
N ARG A 348 9.15 8.95 -20.42
CA ARG A 348 8.79 8.71 -21.81
C ARG A 348 10.03 8.64 -22.73
N HIS A 349 11.04 9.48 -22.47
CA HIS A 349 12.29 9.49 -23.24
C HIS A 349 13.00 8.12 -23.15
N GLU A 350 12.99 7.49 -21.97
CA GLU A 350 13.60 6.18 -21.74
C GLU A 350 12.64 4.99 -22.01
N GLY A 351 11.46 5.25 -22.54
CA GLY A 351 10.45 4.20 -22.83
C GLY A 351 9.90 3.51 -21.58
N ILE A 352 9.90 4.19 -20.43
CA ILE A 352 9.31 3.72 -19.18
C ILE A 352 7.88 4.26 -19.07
N ARG A 353 6.92 3.39 -18.78
CA ARG A 353 5.54 3.79 -18.53
C ARG A 353 5.45 4.65 -17.27
N ALA A 354 4.72 5.77 -17.37
CA ALA A 354 4.53 6.69 -16.26
C ALA A 354 3.05 6.74 -15.84
N CYS A 355 2.77 6.24 -14.66
CA CYS A 355 1.44 6.13 -14.08
C CYS A 355 1.31 7.09 -12.91
N TYR A 356 0.10 7.66 -12.69
CA TYR A 356 -0.13 8.65 -11.66
C TYR A 356 -1.07 8.13 -10.57
N PHE A 357 -0.69 8.32 -9.31
CA PHE A 357 -1.65 8.33 -8.22
C PHE A 357 -2.24 9.74 -8.10
N LEU A 358 -3.57 9.83 -8.15
CA LEU A 358 -4.34 11.05 -8.02
C LEU A 358 -5.25 10.93 -6.80
N GLN A 359 -5.35 12.01 -6.03
CA GLN A 359 -6.14 12.05 -4.81
C GLN A 359 -7.04 13.27 -4.80
N PHE A 360 -8.35 13.05 -4.66
CA PHE A 360 -9.37 14.08 -4.61
C PHE A 360 -10.00 14.22 -3.23
N GLY A 361 -10.75 15.31 -3.03
CA GLY A 361 -11.51 15.53 -1.81
C GLY A 361 -10.68 15.98 -0.61
N TYR A 362 -9.44 16.43 -0.82
CA TYR A 362 -8.65 16.99 0.27
C TYR A 362 -9.30 18.28 0.81
N PRO A 363 -9.30 18.54 2.14
CA PRO A 363 -9.90 19.75 2.70
C PRO A 363 -9.39 21.03 2.04
N GLY A 364 -10.31 21.88 1.59
CA GLY A 364 -10.01 23.11 0.85
C GLY A 364 -9.92 22.95 -0.67
N GLU A 365 -10.09 21.74 -1.22
CA GLU A 365 -10.16 21.52 -2.66
C GLU A 365 -11.43 22.15 -3.22
N THR A 366 -11.27 22.86 -4.33
CA THR A 366 -12.36 23.51 -5.08
C THR A 366 -12.52 22.89 -6.45
N TRP A 367 -13.60 23.23 -7.16
CA TRP A 367 -13.78 22.82 -8.55
C TRP A 367 -12.60 23.24 -9.45
N GLN A 368 -12.05 24.45 -9.24
CA GLN A 368 -10.88 24.91 -9.99
C GLN A 368 -9.65 24.03 -9.75
N ASP A 369 -9.44 23.54 -8.52
CA ASP A 369 -8.33 22.64 -8.20
C ASP A 369 -8.51 21.28 -8.89
N ILE A 370 -9.75 20.76 -8.92
CA ILE A 370 -10.11 19.54 -9.67
C ILE A 370 -9.87 19.73 -11.16
N GLN A 371 -10.31 20.86 -11.76
CA GLN A 371 -10.06 21.18 -13.18
C GLN A 371 -8.57 21.25 -13.49
N ASN A 372 -7.75 21.80 -12.59
CA ASN A 372 -6.29 21.81 -12.76
C ASN A 372 -5.72 20.38 -12.81
N THR A 373 -6.25 19.47 -11.99
CA THR A 373 -5.84 18.05 -12.00
C THR A 373 -6.28 17.35 -13.30
N ILE A 374 -7.50 17.59 -13.76
CA ILE A 374 -7.98 17.09 -15.06
C ILE A 374 -7.09 17.60 -16.20
N ARG A 375 -6.75 18.90 -16.19
CA ARG A 375 -5.85 19.50 -17.18
C ARG A 375 -4.46 18.88 -17.15
N LEU A 376 -3.88 18.66 -15.96
CA LEU A 376 -2.60 17.97 -15.81
C LEU A 376 -2.62 16.60 -16.49
N VAL A 377 -3.64 15.78 -16.22
CA VAL A 377 -3.78 14.43 -16.80
C VAL A 377 -3.85 14.53 -18.33
N ARG A 378 -4.67 15.43 -18.86
CA ARG A 378 -4.82 15.64 -20.30
C ARG A 378 -3.52 16.07 -20.97
N ASP A 379 -2.83 17.05 -20.39
CA ASP A 379 -1.64 17.68 -21.01
C ASP A 379 -0.43 16.75 -20.95
N THR A 380 -0.31 15.93 -19.91
CA THR A 380 0.82 15.00 -19.73
C THR A 380 0.57 13.61 -20.29
N ARG A 381 -0.68 13.20 -20.48
CA ARG A 381 -1.11 11.88 -20.99
C ARG A 381 -0.34 10.74 -20.29
N PRO A 382 -0.60 10.47 -19.01
CA PRO A 382 -0.01 9.31 -18.32
C PRO A 382 -0.45 8.00 -18.98
N ASP A 383 0.36 6.95 -18.80
CA ASP A 383 0.06 5.63 -19.35
C ASP A 383 -1.00 4.87 -18.52
N ASP A 384 -1.21 5.27 -17.27
CA ASP A 384 -2.27 4.77 -16.40
C ASP A 384 -2.49 5.75 -15.24
N ILE A 385 -3.62 5.63 -14.54
CA ILE A 385 -3.93 6.41 -13.34
C ILE A 385 -4.55 5.53 -12.24
N GLY A 386 -4.27 5.87 -11.01
CA GLY A 386 -4.99 5.37 -9.83
C GLY A 386 -5.66 6.54 -9.14
N VAL A 387 -6.99 6.58 -9.18
CA VAL A 387 -7.78 7.65 -8.58
C VAL A 387 -8.30 7.21 -7.21
N SER A 388 -8.09 8.03 -6.20
CA SER A 388 -8.59 7.82 -4.83
C SER A 388 -9.20 9.12 -4.27
N VAL A 389 -9.95 8.98 -3.18
CA VAL A 389 -10.29 10.12 -2.32
C VAL A 389 -9.31 10.19 -1.14
N SER A 390 -9.30 11.32 -0.43
CA SER A 390 -8.44 11.49 0.74
C SER A 390 -8.90 10.62 1.91
N TYR A 391 -8.00 9.72 2.37
CA TYR A 391 -8.27 8.80 3.47
C TYR A 391 -7.68 9.32 4.78
N PRO A 392 -8.49 9.56 5.82
CA PRO A 392 -8.01 9.96 7.14
C PRO A 392 -7.46 8.75 7.91
N LEU A 393 -6.22 8.38 7.63
CA LEU A 393 -5.57 7.24 8.27
C LEU A 393 -5.05 7.63 9.67
N PRO A 394 -5.21 6.77 10.69
CA PRO A 394 -4.73 7.03 12.05
C PRO A 394 -3.24 7.42 12.10
N GLY A 395 -2.88 8.26 13.06
CA GLY A 395 -1.50 8.73 13.24
C GLY A 395 -1.05 9.83 12.26
N THR A 396 -1.95 10.33 11.39
CA THR A 396 -1.64 11.43 10.45
C THR A 396 -2.21 12.76 10.93
N LYS A 397 -1.53 13.87 10.62
CA LYS A 397 -2.06 15.23 10.90
C LYS A 397 -3.41 15.47 10.21
N PHE A 398 -3.62 14.83 9.07
CA PHE A 398 -4.89 14.89 8.36
C PHE A 398 -6.01 14.19 9.12
N PHE A 399 -5.76 13.01 9.69
CA PHE A 399 -6.73 12.33 10.57
C PHE A 399 -7.13 13.21 11.75
N ASP A 400 -6.16 13.81 12.44
CA ASP A 400 -6.44 14.69 13.59
C ASP A 400 -7.33 15.88 13.20
N ARG A 401 -7.11 16.44 12.01
CA ARG A 401 -7.90 17.57 11.47
C ARG A 401 -9.36 17.23 11.24
N VAL A 402 -9.66 15.99 10.77
CA VAL A 402 -11.03 15.58 10.41
C VAL A 402 -11.66 14.63 11.42
N ARG A 403 -10.95 14.23 12.47
CA ARG A 403 -11.37 13.24 13.47
C ARG A 403 -12.78 13.49 14.03
N ALA A 404 -13.12 14.73 14.35
CA ALA A 404 -14.44 15.08 14.88
C ALA A 404 -15.60 14.83 13.89
N GLN A 405 -15.31 14.62 12.60
CA GLN A 405 -16.28 14.39 11.55
C GLN A 405 -16.48 12.89 11.23
N LEU A 406 -15.61 12.02 11.73
CA LEU A 406 -15.62 10.59 11.38
C LEU A 406 -16.77 9.84 12.06
N GLY A 407 -17.20 10.28 13.26
CA GLY A 407 -18.18 9.54 14.08
C GLY A 407 -17.67 8.14 14.37
N ASP A 408 -18.51 7.13 14.13
CA ASP A 408 -18.18 5.71 14.34
C ASP A 408 -17.44 5.07 13.15
N LYS A 409 -17.15 5.86 12.10
CA LYS A 409 -16.43 5.37 10.91
C LYS A 409 -14.95 5.28 11.18
N THR A 410 -14.45 4.09 11.43
CA THR A 410 -13.03 3.88 11.73
C THR A 410 -12.26 3.19 10.62
N ASN A 411 -12.93 2.34 9.82
CA ASN A 411 -12.31 1.49 8.80
C ASN A 411 -13.17 1.35 7.55
N TRP A 412 -12.55 0.96 6.44
CA TRP A 412 -13.23 0.50 5.22
C TRP A 412 -13.48 -1.01 5.29
N SER A 413 -14.55 -1.50 4.64
CA SER A 413 -14.84 -2.93 4.60
C SER A 413 -13.87 -3.68 3.71
N ASP A 414 -13.59 -3.11 2.54
CA ASP A 414 -12.66 -3.59 1.53
C ASP A 414 -12.05 -2.41 0.75
N SER A 415 -11.34 -2.64 -0.34
CA SER A 415 -10.73 -1.59 -1.17
C SER A 415 -11.68 -0.97 -2.20
N GLU A 416 -12.96 -1.29 -2.21
CA GLU A 416 -14.02 -0.62 -3.00
C GLU A 416 -14.37 0.74 -2.38
N ASP A 417 -13.47 1.65 -2.45
CA ASP A 417 -13.45 2.90 -1.74
C ASP A 417 -14.15 4.05 -2.49
N LEU A 418 -13.51 5.18 -2.70
CA LEU A 418 -14.10 6.44 -3.13
C LEU A 418 -15.21 6.92 -2.18
N SER A 419 -15.23 6.36 -0.96
CA SER A 419 -16.15 6.73 0.11
C SER A 419 -15.46 7.71 1.06
N MET A 420 -15.88 8.97 1.00
CA MET A 420 -15.43 10.00 1.94
C MET A 420 -15.90 9.64 3.36
N MET A 421 -14.97 9.55 4.30
CA MET A 421 -15.28 9.34 5.71
C MET A 421 -15.62 10.64 6.45
N PHE A 422 -15.25 11.78 5.89
CA PHE A 422 -15.48 13.12 6.41
C PHE A 422 -16.21 13.98 5.38
N LEU A 423 -16.54 15.21 5.76
CA LEU A 423 -17.29 16.13 4.93
C LEU A 423 -16.40 16.74 3.84
N GLY A 424 -16.37 16.13 2.66
CA GLY A 424 -15.67 16.63 1.48
C GLY A 424 -16.45 17.72 0.72
N ALA A 425 -15.79 18.39 -0.22
CA ALA A 425 -16.40 19.42 -1.07
C ALA A 425 -17.58 18.89 -1.90
N TYR A 426 -17.55 17.60 -2.24
CA TYR A 426 -18.59 16.91 -3.00
C TYR A 426 -19.00 15.61 -2.33
N THR A 427 -20.12 15.02 -2.79
CA THR A 427 -20.58 13.70 -2.35
C THR A 427 -19.80 12.57 -3.01
N ASN A 428 -19.90 11.36 -2.46
CA ASN A 428 -19.27 10.16 -3.03
C ASN A 428 -19.70 9.88 -4.48
N GLU A 429 -20.94 10.23 -4.84
CA GLU A 429 -21.46 10.06 -6.20
C GLU A 429 -20.65 10.88 -7.23
N PHE A 430 -20.32 12.11 -6.88
CA PHE A 430 -19.49 12.97 -7.72
C PHE A 430 -18.09 12.37 -7.92
N TYR A 431 -17.42 11.93 -6.82
CA TYR A 431 -16.08 11.36 -6.93
C TYR A 431 -16.03 10.05 -7.70
N ARG A 432 -17.08 9.22 -7.60
CA ARG A 432 -17.21 8.03 -8.45
C ARG A 432 -17.37 8.37 -9.93
N ALA A 433 -18.22 9.34 -10.26
CA ALA A 433 -18.35 9.79 -11.64
C ALA A 433 -17.04 10.39 -12.18
N LEU A 434 -16.32 11.17 -11.37
CA LEU A 434 -15.02 11.73 -11.73
C LEU A 434 -13.97 10.62 -11.98
N HIS A 435 -13.93 9.61 -11.11
CA HIS A 435 -13.09 8.42 -11.28
C HIS A 435 -13.36 7.74 -12.62
N ASP A 436 -14.64 7.43 -12.90
CA ASP A 436 -15.03 6.72 -14.13
C ASP A 436 -14.67 7.53 -15.39
N ALA A 437 -14.92 8.85 -15.37
CA ALA A 437 -14.61 9.73 -16.50
C ALA A 437 -13.10 9.85 -16.75
N LEU A 438 -12.28 9.97 -15.70
CA LEU A 438 -10.82 10.04 -15.82
C LEU A 438 -10.24 8.73 -16.34
N HIS A 439 -10.66 7.57 -15.82
CA HIS A 439 -10.20 6.27 -16.30
C HIS A 439 -10.60 6.06 -17.77
N ALA A 440 -11.87 6.28 -18.13
CA ALA A 440 -12.32 6.14 -19.52
C ALA A 440 -11.54 7.05 -20.47
N GLN A 441 -11.18 8.26 -20.05
CA GLN A 441 -10.37 9.18 -20.84
C GLN A 441 -8.95 8.65 -21.06
N VAL A 442 -8.28 8.16 -20.01
CA VAL A 442 -6.92 7.61 -20.13
C VAL A 442 -6.92 6.33 -20.95
N ASP A 443 -7.90 5.45 -20.76
CA ASP A 443 -8.06 4.21 -21.52
C ASP A 443 -8.27 4.50 -23.01
N SER A 444 -9.02 5.55 -23.36
CA SER A 444 -9.25 5.94 -24.76
C SER A 444 -7.95 6.30 -25.50
N TRP A 445 -6.95 6.84 -24.82
CA TRP A 445 -5.65 7.17 -25.43
C TRP A 445 -4.78 5.92 -25.61
N ASN A 446 -4.87 4.97 -24.68
CA ASN A 446 -4.02 3.79 -24.64
C ASN A 446 -4.54 2.66 -25.55
N SER A 447 -5.86 2.55 -25.72
CA SER A 447 -6.50 1.56 -26.63
C SER A 447 -6.11 1.75 -28.10
N SER A 448 -5.71 2.96 -28.48
CA SER A 448 -5.22 3.29 -29.83
C SER A 448 -3.81 2.74 -30.10
N SER A 449 -3.11 2.22 -29.09
CA SER A 449 -1.68 1.89 -29.14
C SER A 449 -1.36 0.39 -29.03
N ALA A 450 -2.33 -0.48 -28.71
CA ALA A 450 -2.07 -1.91 -28.53
C ALA A 450 -3.17 -2.79 -29.16
N PRO A 451 -2.86 -3.67 -30.14
CA PRO A 451 -3.78 -4.70 -30.60
C PRO A 451 -3.93 -5.77 -29.49
N GLY A 452 -5.09 -5.83 -28.85
CA GLY A 452 -5.43 -6.88 -27.89
C GLY A 452 -5.76 -6.45 -26.46
N ALA A 453 -5.74 -5.15 -26.14
CA ALA A 453 -6.18 -4.66 -24.82
C ALA A 453 -7.69 -4.89 -24.66
N LYS A 454 -8.07 -5.67 -23.65
CA LYS A 454 -9.48 -5.93 -23.32
C LYS A 454 -10.18 -4.62 -22.94
N GLN A 455 -11.26 -4.33 -23.65
CA GLN A 455 -12.21 -3.25 -23.36
C GLN A 455 -12.98 -3.57 -22.06
N GLU A 456 -12.46 -3.24 -20.89
CA GLU A 456 -13.22 -3.37 -19.63
C GLU A 456 -14.19 -2.19 -19.36
N SER A 457 -14.10 -1.09 -20.13
CA SER A 457 -14.89 0.13 -19.87
C SER A 457 -16.18 0.28 -20.69
N GLN A 458 -16.62 -0.71 -21.46
CA GLN A 458 -17.82 -0.57 -22.32
C GLN A 458 -19.16 -0.59 -21.57
N ALA A 459 -19.20 -0.82 -20.26
CA ALA A 459 -20.46 -0.93 -19.52
C ALA A 459 -21.10 0.43 -19.14
N HIS A 460 -20.43 1.59 -19.31
CA HIS A 460 -20.87 2.83 -18.67
C HIS A 460 -20.90 4.07 -19.61
N GLY A 461 -20.89 3.93 -20.91
CA GLY A 461 -20.90 5.05 -21.87
C GLY A 461 -19.49 5.52 -22.28
N GLY A 462 -19.42 6.30 -23.39
CA GLY A 462 -18.13 6.86 -23.85
C GLY A 462 -17.62 7.99 -22.94
N PRO A 463 -16.32 8.40 -23.08
CA PRO A 463 -15.73 9.46 -22.26
C PRO A 463 -16.57 10.76 -22.23
N GLU A 464 -17.14 11.15 -23.36
CA GLU A 464 -17.97 12.38 -23.46
C GLU A 464 -19.23 12.31 -22.58
N GLU A 465 -19.91 11.17 -22.54
CA GLU A 465 -21.10 10.98 -21.71
C GLU A 465 -20.75 11.00 -20.21
N LEU A 466 -19.66 10.35 -19.84
CA LEU A 466 -19.16 10.34 -18.46
C LEU A 466 -18.75 11.74 -18.00
N TRP A 467 -18.07 12.53 -18.84
CA TRP A 467 -17.77 13.93 -18.54
C TRP A 467 -19.05 14.78 -18.42
N GLY A 468 -20.04 14.55 -19.28
CA GLY A 468 -21.35 15.18 -19.15
C GLY A 468 -22.03 14.88 -17.81
N ARG A 469 -21.89 13.64 -17.30
CA ARG A 469 -22.36 13.26 -15.95
C ARG A 469 -21.61 14.02 -14.86
N VAL A 470 -20.28 14.10 -14.91
CA VAL A 470 -19.46 14.85 -13.95
C VAL A 470 -19.92 16.31 -13.86
N MET A 471 -20.13 16.96 -15.01
CA MET A 471 -20.55 18.37 -15.06
C MET A 471 -21.95 18.61 -14.48
N ARG A 472 -22.87 17.65 -14.63
CA ARG A 472 -24.20 17.73 -13.98
C ARG A 472 -24.07 17.58 -12.47
N LEU A 473 -23.32 16.57 -12.01
CA LEU A 473 -23.13 16.27 -10.59
C LEU A 473 -22.32 17.36 -9.87
N GLU A 474 -21.40 18.04 -10.57
CA GLU A 474 -20.67 19.18 -10.00
C GLU A 474 -21.61 20.25 -9.43
N LYS A 475 -22.72 20.52 -10.10
CA LYS A 475 -23.71 21.51 -9.65
C LYS A 475 -24.63 21.01 -8.54
N THR A 476 -24.96 19.72 -8.54
CA THR A 476 -25.98 19.14 -7.64
C THR A 476 -25.39 18.46 -6.41
N CYS A 477 -24.14 18.02 -6.49
CA CYS A 477 -23.46 17.24 -5.44
C CYS A 477 -22.46 18.05 -4.62
N ARG A 478 -22.43 19.38 -4.77
CA ARG A 478 -21.64 20.27 -3.88
C ARG A 478 -22.14 20.17 -2.43
N ASN A 479 -21.20 20.18 -1.51
CA ASN A 479 -21.52 20.20 -0.10
C ASN A 479 -21.38 21.63 0.46
N PRO A 480 -22.50 22.35 0.72
CA PRO A 480 -22.43 23.75 1.15
C PRO A 480 -21.73 23.91 2.51
N ARG A 481 -21.81 22.90 3.39
CA ARG A 481 -21.17 22.94 4.73
C ARG A 481 -19.66 22.82 4.67
N ALA A 482 -19.11 22.06 3.72
CA ALA A 482 -17.68 21.93 3.52
C ALA A 482 -17.06 23.27 3.08
N THR A 483 -17.75 24.04 2.22
CA THR A 483 -17.32 25.36 1.79
C THR A 483 -17.26 26.36 2.94
N ALA A 484 -18.24 26.33 3.87
CA ALA A 484 -18.28 27.21 5.04
C ALA A 484 -17.15 26.93 6.03
N LEU A 485 -16.78 25.65 6.24
CA LEU A 485 -15.67 25.27 7.14
C LEU A 485 -14.30 25.71 6.60
N ASN A 486 -14.14 25.77 5.28
CA ASN A 486 -12.91 26.19 4.65
C ASN A 486 -12.68 27.72 4.73
N THR A 487 -13.74 28.53 4.76
CA THR A 487 -13.62 30.00 4.89
C THR A 487 -13.20 30.46 6.29
N PHE A 488 -13.41 29.63 7.33
CA PHE A 488 -12.94 29.95 8.68
C PHE A 488 -11.43 29.74 8.90
N SER A 489 -10.77 28.95 8.03
CA SER A 489 -9.31 28.74 8.10
C SER A 489 -8.49 29.73 7.28
N GLU A 490 -9.10 30.49 6.38
CA GLU A 490 -8.43 31.45 5.47
C GLU A 490 -8.21 32.85 6.05
N GLY A 491 -8.52 33.09 7.31
CA GLY A 491 -8.40 34.39 7.97
C GLY A 491 -6.98 34.97 8.09
N LYS A 492 -5.96 34.42 7.44
CA LYS A 492 -4.56 34.91 7.47
C LYS A 492 -3.78 34.89 6.15
N VAL A 493 -4.35 34.58 5.01
CA VAL A 493 -3.63 34.73 3.73
C VAL A 493 -4.59 35.28 2.66
N ALA A 494 -4.88 36.55 2.72
CA ALA A 494 -5.51 37.27 1.62
C ALA A 494 -4.55 38.36 1.14
N GLN A 495 -3.74 38.05 0.12
CA GLN A 495 -3.33 39.05 -0.88
C GLN A 495 -2.77 38.35 -2.12
N LEU A 496 -3.36 38.73 -3.28
CA LEU A 496 -2.87 38.57 -4.64
C LEU A 496 -3.07 37.19 -5.32
N GLN A 497 -4.24 37.01 -5.94
CA GLN A 497 -4.33 36.44 -7.29
C GLN A 497 -5.67 36.87 -7.93
N THR A 498 -5.60 37.51 -9.08
CA THR A 498 -6.75 37.89 -9.94
C THR A 498 -7.49 36.64 -10.43
N PRO A 499 -8.82 36.61 -10.42
CA PRO A 499 -9.57 35.46 -10.93
C PRO A 499 -9.42 35.34 -12.44
N VAL A 500 -8.98 34.15 -12.88
CA VAL A 500 -9.09 33.75 -14.29
C VAL A 500 -10.56 33.38 -14.56
N PRO A 501 -11.17 33.83 -15.71
CA PRO A 501 -12.58 33.56 -15.98
C PRO A 501 -12.90 32.06 -16.02
N ALA A 502 -14.07 31.70 -15.52
CA ALA A 502 -14.58 30.33 -15.58
C ALA A 502 -14.71 29.86 -17.03
N THR A 503 -13.98 28.83 -17.40
CA THR A 503 -14.04 28.20 -18.72
C THR A 503 -15.43 27.60 -18.97
N SER A 504 -16.04 27.85 -20.12
CA SER A 504 -17.36 27.31 -20.46
C SER A 504 -17.30 25.81 -20.76
N PHE A 505 -18.44 25.12 -20.67
CA PHE A 505 -18.58 23.70 -21.02
C PHE A 505 -18.05 23.37 -22.42
N TYR A 506 -18.27 24.24 -23.38
CA TYR A 506 -17.82 24.07 -24.78
C TYR A 506 -16.30 24.18 -24.90
N GLU A 507 -15.67 25.07 -24.15
CA GLU A 507 -14.20 25.18 -24.12
C GLU A 507 -13.56 23.94 -23.45
N LEU A 508 -14.24 23.33 -22.47
CA LEU A 508 -13.77 22.07 -21.85
C LEU A 508 -13.91 20.89 -22.81
N LEU A 509 -14.98 20.83 -23.61
CA LEU A 509 -15.19 19.82 -24.66
C LEU A 509 -14.26 19.98 -25.85
N ASP A 510 -14.01 21.22 -26.32
CA ASP A 510 -13.06 21.49 -27.41
C ASP A 510 -11.62 21.18 -26.98
N VAL A 511 -11.34 21.42 -25.73
CA VAL A 511 -10.09 21.08 -25.08
C VAL A 511 -9.91 19.54 -24.91
N LEU A 512 -11.00 18.79 -24.83
CA LEU A 512 -10.97 17.31 -24.75
C LEU A 512 -10.91 16.64 -26.14
N ARG A 513 -11.24 17.37 -27.23
CA ARG A 513 -11.21 16.91 -28.64
C ARG A 513 -9.87 17.15 -29.34
N SER A 514 -9.03 18.03 -28.82
CA SER A 514 -7.67 18.30 -29.32
C SER A 514 -6.62 17.42 -28.56
#